data_fd26f081413cb5a4fd43e5cf86c7473e
#
_entry.id   fd26f081413cb5a4fd43e5cf86c7473e
#
_cell.length_a   1.000
_cell.length_b   1.000
_cell.length_c   1.000
_cell.angle_alpha   90.00
_cell.angle_beta   90.00
_cell.angle_gamma   90.00
#
_symmetry.space_group_name_H-M   'P 1'
#
loop_
_entity.id
_entity.type
_entity.pdbx_description
1 polymer ?
#
loop_
_entity_poly.entity_id
_entity_poly.type
_entity_poly.pdbx_seq_one_letter_code
_entity_poly.pdbx_strand_id
1 'polypeptide(L)'
;MEKAVQQFMLGTVMNNEAQARQTLAAMKAAGYDGIELCGFMIHPMGLAVRLLTQAAGMPVGKGGKLDWHALIRESGLKVTGLHLDLGTLEKDLRACAQEAHSFKTKYIVITGMYRFDYGSYSAVKALAQRLNEAGKALKEQEIGLLYHNHNCELRCTETGKTAYEILLEETDPQYVNFEFDSYWFAEAGADPLYWMKRLGCRMKLWHVGDRGSRVSGAAMTPILKSDSVELGTGNMPLDALMEQAKQVQCEAAILESHRNWIDKDPVKSLQLSAKYLNERV
;
A
#
# COMPACT_ATOMS: atom_id res chain seq x y z
N MET A 1 -13.45 3.43 10.33
CA MET A 1 -12.27 3.12 9.48
C MET A 1 -11.73 4.43 8.92
N GLU A 2 -10.42 4.70 8.99
CA GLU A 2 -9.82 5.91 8.43
C GLU A 2 -9.71 5.81 6.90
N LYS A 3 -9.70 6.96 6.22
CA LYS A 3 -9.46 7.07 4.77
C LYS A 3 -8.10 7.68 4.54
N ALA A 4 -7.23 7.00 3.79
CA ALA A 4 -5.90 7.50 3.52
C ALA A 4 -5.52 7.33 2.04
N VAL A 5 -4.38 7.90 1.66
CA VAL A 5 -3.78 7.74 0.32
C VAL A 5 -2.35 7.27 0.50
N GLN A 6 -1.94 6.29 -0.30
CA GLN A 6 -0.54 5.85 -0.36
C GLN A 6 0.32 6.94 -1.04
N GLN A 7 1.37 7.39 -0.37
CA GLN A 7 2.28 8.44 -0.86
C GLN A 7 2.86 8.13 -2.25
N PHE A 8 3.08 6.85 -2.53
CA PHE A 8 3.65 6.40 -3.80
C PHE A 8 2.85 6.90 -5.02
N MET A 9 1.53 6.93 -4.93
CA MET A 9 0.64 7.47 -5.97
C MET A 9 0.94 8.94 -6.30
N LEU A 10 1.48 9.70 -5.35
CA LEU A 10 1.63 11.16 -5.40
C LEU A 10 3.06 11.61 -5.71
N GLY A 11 3.98 10.69 -6.00
CA GLY A 11 5.40 10.99 -6.15
C GLY A 11 5.71 12.07 -7.20
N THR A 12 4.94 12.13 -8.28
CA THR A 12 5.14 13.11 -9.36
C THR A 12 4.62 14.51 -9.04
N VAL A 13 3.77 14.66 -8.03
CA VAL A 13 3.13 15.93 -7.62
C VAL A 13 3.59 16.41 -6.25
N MET A 14 4.68 15.82 -5.70
CA MET A 14 5.30 16.21 -4.43
C MET A 14 6.81 16.41 -4.57
N ASN A 15 7.26 17.06 -5.67
CA ASN A 15 8.69 17.24 -5.96
C ASN A 15 9.36 18.41 -5.21
N ASN A 16 8.57 19.32 -4.67
CA ASN A 16 9.01 20.46 -3.88
C ASN A 16 7.97 20.78 -2.80
N GLU A 17 8.32 21.65 -1.88
CA GLU A 17 7.51 21.99 -0.72
C GLU A 17 6.14 22.57 -1.11
N ALA A 18 6.09 23.48 -2.09
CA ALA A 18 4.83 24.08 -2.54
C ALA A 18 3.88 23.03 -3.14
N GLN A 19 4.38 22.14 -3.99
CA GLN A 19 3.61 21.03 -4.54
C GLN A 19 3.13 20.06 -3.45
N ALA A 20 3.99 19.70 -2.50
CA ALA A 20 3.64 18.82 -1.41
C ALA A 20 2.54 19.44 -0.54
N ARG A 21 2.65 20.70 -0.14
CA ARG A 21 1.62 21.43 0.60
C ARG A 21 0.29 21.47 -0.15
N GLN A 22 0.32 21.79 -1.44
CA GLN A 22 -0.89 21.83 -2.27
C GLN A 22 -1.56 20.46 -2.37
N THR A 23 -0.78 19.39 -2.57
CA THR A 23 -1.29 18.03 -2.68
C THR A 23 -1.88 17.54 -1.36
N LEU A 24 -1.18 17.74 -0.23
CA LEU A 24 -1.68 17.39 1.10
C LEU A 24 -2.96 18.18 1.46
N ALA A 25 -3.02 19.47 1.10
CA ALA A 25 -4.22 20.27 1.28
C ALA A 25 -5.40 19.75 0.42
N ALA A 26 -5.13 19.34 -0.82
CA ALA A 26 -6.15 18.73 -1.69
C ALA A 26 -6.67 17.40 -1.14
N MET A 27 -5.80 16.55 -0.56
CA MET A 27 -6.21 15.33 0.15
C MET A 27 -7.13 15.66 1.32
N LYS A 28 -6.73 16.60 2.19
CA LYS A 28 -7.53 17.01 3.35
C LYS A 28 -8.88 17.57 2.93
N ALA A 29 -8.91 18.42 1.92
CA ALA A 29 -10.14 19.00 1.36
C ALA A 29 -11.06 17.95 0.73
N ALA A 30 -10.50 16.87 0.16
CA ALA A 30 -11.27 15.75 -0.38
C ALA A 30 -11.86 14.84 0.71
N GLY A 31 -11.47 15.00 1.98
CA GLY A 31 -12.00 14.25 3.11
C GLY A 31 -11.14 13.04 3.52
N TYR A 32 -9.88 12.98 3.12
CA TYR A 32 -8.94 11.99 3.66
C TYR A 32 -8.51 12.36 5.08
N ASP A 33 -8.35 11.34 5.92
CA ASP A 33 -7.90 11.44 7.30
C ASP A 33 -6.39 11.35 7.41
N GLY A 34 -5.76 10.59 6.49
CA GLY A 34 -4.35 10.25 6.57
C GLY A 34 -3.63 10.05 5.24
N ILE A 35 -2.35 9.81 5.38
CA ILE A 35 -1.43 9.42 4.32
C ILE A 35 -0.59 8.24 4.82
N GLU A 36 -0.26 7.33 3.95
CA GLU A 36 0.72 6.30 4.22
C GLU A 36 2.04 6.68 3.57
N LEU A 37 3.12 6.68 4.36
CA LEU A 37 4.43 7.14 3.90
C LEU A 37 5.28 5.98 3.38
N CYS A 38 6.13 6.29 2.39
CA CYS A 38 7.16 5.38 1.87
C CYS A 38 8.55 5.89 2.28
N GLY A 39 9.32 5.10 3.03
CA GLY A 39 10.65 5.48 3.48
C GLY A 39 11.57 5.95 2.36
N PHE A 40 11.54 5.26 1.21
CA PHE A 40 12.34 5.68 0.04
C PHE A 40 11.86 6.99 -0.62
N MET A 41 10.70 7.52 -0.26
CA MET A 41 10.18 8.81 -0.76
C MET A 41 10.36 9.95 0.23
N ILE A 42 10.52 9.65 1.51
CA ILE A 42 10.77 10.64 2.57
C ILE A 42 12.26 10.81 2.88
N HIS A 43 13.10 9.90 2.38
CA HIS A 43 14.56 10.00 2.46
C HIS A 43 15.19 10.28 1.08
N PRO A 44 16.38 10.91 1.07
CA PRO A 44 17.12 11.16 -0.17
C PRO A 44 17.47 9.86 -0.88
N MET A 45 17.00 9.70 -2.09
CA MET A 45 17.30 8.54 -2.95
C MET A 45 18.50 8.87 -3.87
N GLY A 46 19.42 7.91 -4.01
CA GLY A 46 20.53 8.03 -4.96
C GLY A 46 20.02 8.16 -6.40
N LEU A 47 20.72 8.97 -7.23
CA LEU A 47 20.30 9.26 -8.61
C LEU A 47 20.11 7.99 -9.45
N ALA A 48 21.02 7.02 -9.33
CA ALA A 48 20.95 5.77 -10.08
C ALA A 48 19.69 4.94 -9.68
N VAL A 49 19.41 4.82 -8.38
CA VAL A 49 18.23 4.12 -7.88
C VAL A 49 16.95 4.79 -8.37
N ARG A 50 16.88 6.11 -8.30
CA ARG A 50 15.72 6.87 -8.80
C ARG A 50 15.47 6.63 -10.29
N LEU A 51 16.52 6.68 -11.12
CA LEU A 51 16.40 6.45 -12.57
C LEU A 51 15.93 5.02 -12.87
N LEU A 52 16.45 4.03 -12.17
CA LEU A 52 16.01 2.63 -12.32
C LEU A 52 14.54 2.45 -11.90
N THR A 53 14.13 3.07 -10.80
CA THR A 53 12.75 3.02 -10.30
C THR A 53 11.77 3.70 -11.28
N GLN A 54 12.16 4.86 -11.84
CA GLN A 54 11.37 5.53 -12.87
C GLN A 54 11.30 4.72 -14.18
N ALA A 55 12.41 4.09 -14.60
CA ALA A 55 12.44 3.21 -15.77
C ALA A 55 11.55 1.97 -15.58
N ALA A 56 11.35 1.52 -14.34
CA ALA A 56 10.38 0.47 -13.98
C ALA A 56 8.92 0.97 -13.97
N GLY A 57 8.66 2.23 -14.36
CA GLY A 57 7.31 2.81 -14.44
C GLY A 57 6.74 3.31 -13.11
N MET A 58 7.56 3.40 -12.08
CA MET A 58 7.12 3.86 -10.77
C MET A 58 7.08 5.40 -10.67
N PRO A 59 6.02 6.02 -10.10
CA PRO A 59 5.83 7.47 -10.05
C PRO A 59 6.67 8.15 -8.95
N VAL A 60 7.95 7.82 -8.83
CA VAL A 60 8.84 8.42 -7.84
C VAL A 60 9.31 9.80 -8.26
N GLY A 61 9.19 10.77 -7.34
CA GLY A 61 9.58 12.16 -7.50
C GLY A 61 10.88 12.53 -6.79
N LYS A 62 10.98 13.79 -6.39
CA LYS A 62 12.15 14.40 -5.73
C LYS A 62 11.89 14.75 -4.25
N GLY A 63 10.80 14.25 -3.66
CA GLY A 63 10.31 14.62 -2.33
C GLY A 63 11.19 14.22 -1.14
N GLY A 64 12.18 13.34 -1.33
CA GLY A 64 13.01 12.81 -0.22
C GLY A 64 13.94 13.83 0.47
N LYS A 65 13.94 15.11 0.05
CA LYS A 65 14.67 16.19 0.71
C LYS A 65 13.75 17.17 1.45
N LEU A 66 12.45 16.93 1.45
CA LEU A 66 11.46 17.79 2.10
C LEU A 66 11.40 17.51 3.59
N ASP A 67 11.00 18.50 4.38
CA ASP A 67 10.68 18.32 5.79
C ASP A 67 9.28 17.69 5.92
N TRP A 68 9.24 16.35 5.84
CA TRP A 68 7.98 15.60 5.93
C TRP A 68 7.31 15.75 7.30
N HIS A 69 8.06 15.95 8.38
CA HIS A 69 7.47 16.21 9.69
C HIS A 69 6.71 17.52 9.75
N ALA A 70 7.28 18.58 9.19
CA ALA A 70 6.58 19.86 9.07
C ALA A 70 5.36 19.76 8.16
N LEU A 71 5.50 19.15 6.98
CA LEU A 71 4.42 18.98 6.01
C LEU A 71 3.22 18.21 6.58
N ILE A 72 3.46 17.08 7.24
CA ILE A 72 2.40 16.26 7.86
C ILE A 72 1.74 17.03 9.01
N ARG A 73 2.52 17.62 9.90
CA ARG A 73 1.98 18.42 11.02
C ARG A 73 1.07 19.56 10.52
N GLU A 74 1.48 20.27 9.49
CA GLU A 74 0.75 21.42 8.94
C GLU A 74 -0.48 21.01 8.14
N SER A 75 -0.45 19.85 7.47
CA SER A 75 -1.60 19.33 6.73
C SER A 75 -2.75 18.87 7.63
N GLY A 76 -2.45 18.52 8.88
CA GLY A 76 -3.42 17.91 9.80
C GLY A 76 -3.86 16.49 9.36
N LEU A 77 -3.08 15.85 8.48
CA LEU A 77 -3.26 14.44 8.13
C LEU A 77 -2.50 13.56 9.13
N LYS A 78 -3.03 12.36 9.39
CA LYS A 78 -2.35 11.34 10.18
C LYS A 78 -1.44 10.51 9.28
N VAL A 79 -0.43 9.85 9.85
CA VAL A 79 0.33 8.82 9.15
C VAL A 79 -0.22 7.46 9.54
N THR A 80 -0.81 6.73 8.59
CA THR A 80 -1.46 5.43 8.82
C THR A 80 -0.46 4.29 8.91
N GLY A 81 0.64 4.36 8.15
CA GLY A 81 1.71 3.38 8.11
C GLY A 81 2.98 3.98 7.51
N LEU A 82 4.11 3.31 7.76
CA LEU A 82 5.39 3.62 7.16
C LEU A 82 5.93 2.40 6.41
N HIS A 83 5.95 2.46 5.07
CA HIS A 83 6.51 1.40 4.23
C HIS A 83 8.03 1.44 4.25
N LEU A 84 8.65 0.32 4.61
CA LEU A 84 10.10 0.10 4.58
C LEU A 84 10.42 -1.21 3.88
N ASP A 85 11.64 -1.38 3.40
CA ASP A 85 12.13 -2.69 3.02
C ASP A 85 12.66 -3.46 4.25
N LEU A 86 12.52 -4.80 4.22
CA LEU A 86 12.90 -5.64 5.36
C LEU A 86 14.39 -5.52 5.70
N GLY A 87 15.27 -5.35 4.70
CA GLY A 87 16.70 -5.21 4.94
C GLY A 87 17.07 -3.93 5.68
N THR A 88 16.38 -2.82 5.39
CA THR A 88 16.50 -1.55 6.13
C THR A 88 16.05 -1.74 7.58
N LEU A 89 14.90 -2.40 7.79
CA LEU A 89 14.40 -2.69 9.13
C LEU A 89 15.36 -3.57 9.94
N GLU A 90 15.85 -4.65 9.35
CA GLU A 90 16.79 -5.57 10.01
C GLU A 90 18.12 -4.92 10.37
N LYS A 91 18.57 -3.96 9.56
CA LYS A 91 19.83 -3.25 9.77
C LYS A 91 19.79 -2.33 11.00
N ASP A 92 18.70 -1.61 11.21
CA ASP A 92 18.53 -0.70 12.36
C ASP A 92 17.04 -0.56 12.75
N LEU A 93 16.54 -1.61 13.40
CA LEU A 93 15.16 -1.68 13.86
C LEU A 93 14.79 -0.53 14.80
N ARG A 94 15.74 -0.11 15.68
CA ARG A 94 15.46 0.97 16.63
C ARG A 94 15.26 2.31 15.93
N ALA A 95 16.10 2.63 14.94
CA ALA A 95 15.95 3.85 14.17
C ALA A 95 14.62 3.84 13.39
N CYS A 96 14.24 2.70 12.78
CA CYS A 96 12.97 2.55 12.09
C CYS A 96 11.77 2.74 13.04
N ALA A 97 11.81 2.15 14.24
CA ALA A 97 10.75 2.33 15.23
C ALA A 97 10.67 3.79 15.73
N GLN A 98 11.81 4.43 15.97
CA GLN A 98 11.86 5.86 16.34
C GLN A 98 11.28 6.75 15.25
N GLU A 99 11.55 6.45 13.98
CA GLU A 99 10.96 7.16 12.85
C GLU A 99 9.44 6.99 12.80
N ALA A 100 8.93 5.76 12.94
CA ALA A 100 7.51 5.50 13.02
C ALA A 100 6.85 6.29 14.16
N HIS A 101 7.45 6.29 15.36
CA HIS A 101 6.99 7.08 16.49
C HIS A 101 7.01 8.59 16.22
N SER A 102 8.04 9.10 15.55
CA SER A 102 8.15 10.52 15.21
C SER A 102 7.02 10.99 14.28
N PHE A 103 6.53 10.11 13.42
CA PHE A 103 5.34 10.31 12.59
C PHE A 103 4.03 9.94 13.31
N LYS A 104 4.09 9.44 14.54
CA LYS A 104 2.94 8.98 15.34
C LYS A 104 2.15 7.85 14.66
N THR A 105 2.79 7.06 13.82
CA THR A 105 2.19 5.83 13.28
C THR A 105 2.55 4.65 14.17
N LYS A 106 1.65 3.68 14.24
CA LYS A 106 1.84 2.44 15.00
C LYS A 106 2.21 1.25 14.12
N TYR A 107 2.36 1.46 12.82
CA TYR A 107 2.65 0.39 11.86
C TYR A 107 3.87 0.69 11.00
N ILE A 108 4.75 -0.30 10.91
CA ILE A 108 5.73 -0.44 9.84
C ILE A 108 5.22 -1.53 8.91
N VAL A 109 5.20 -1.22 7.62
CA VAL A 109 4.72 -2.11 6.56
C VAL A 109 5.89 -2.58 5.72
N ILE A 110 6.06 -3.90 5.61
CA ILE A 110 7.04 -4.51 4.72
C ILE A 110 6.34 -4.95 3.44
N THR A 111 6.73 -4.35 2.34
CA THR A 111 6.25 -4.73 1.00
C THR A 111 7.04 -5.92 0.46
N GLY A 112 6.53 -6.54 -0.61
CA GLY A 112 7.12 -7.71 -1.24
C GLY A 112 8.63 -7.59 -1.52
N MET A 113 9.32 -8.70 -1.44
CA MET A 113 10.78 -8.76 -1.51
C MET A 113 11.28 -8.61 -2.95
N TYR A 114 12.27 -7.73 -3.15
CA TYR A 114 12.92 -7.56 -4.45
C TYR A 114 13.81 -8.77 -4.78
N ARG A 115 13.74 -9.26 -6.05
CA ARG A 115 14.50 -10.43 -6.54
C ARG A 115 14.33 -11.68 -5.67
N PHE A 116 13.13 -11.92 -5.20
CA PHE A 116 12.82 -13.04 -4.32
C PHE A 116 12.04 -14.12 -5.07
N ASP A 117 12.36 -15.39 -4.81
CA ASP A 117 11.65 -16.51 -5.43
C ASP A 117 10.44 -16.94 -4.61
N TYR A 118 9.30 -16.36 -4.91
CA TYR A 118 8.02 -16.74 -4.33
C TYR A 118 7.52 -18.14 -4.76
N GLY A 119 8.18 -18.79 -5.71
CA GLY A 119 7.89 -20.19 -6.10
C GLY A 119 8.58 -21.22 -5.21
N SER A 120 9.51 -20.82 -4.33
CA SER A 120 10.24 -21.71 -3.44
C SER A 120 9.62 -21.74 -2.03
N TYR A 121 9.11 -22.88 -1.61
CA TYR A 121 8.57 -23.06 -0.25
C TYR A 121 9.61 -22.72 0.83
N SER A 122 10.83 -23.22 0.70
CA SER A 122 11.88 -22.98 1.68
C SER A 122 12.25 -21.49 1.80
N ALA A 123 12.29 -20.77 0.67
CA ALA A 123 12.55 -19.33 0.66
C ALA A 123 11.42 -18.56 1.34
N VAL A 124 10.15 -18.87 1.02
CA VAL A 124 8.98 -18.21 1.62
C VAL A 124 8.89 -18.50 3.12
N LYS A 125 9.17 -19.73 3.53
CA LYS A 125 9.20 -20.08 4.96
C LYS A 125 10.31 -19.32 5.71
N ALA A 126 11.50 -19.20 5.12
CA ALA A 126 12.58 -18.39 5.69
C ALA A 126 12.20 -16.90 5.79
N LEU A 127 11.45 -16.36 4.80
CA LEU A 127 10.93 -15.01 4.87
C LEU A 127 9.93 -14.86 6.04
N ALA A 128 9.01 -15.81 6.22
CA ALA A 128 8.06 -15.79 7.34
C ALA A 128 8.78 -15.79 8.71
N GLN A 129 9.87 -16.56 8.85
CA GLN A 129 10.67 -16.54 10.07
C GLN A 129 11.32 -15.18 10.33
N ARG A 130 11.92 -14.55 9.30
CA ARG A 130 12.49 -13.20 9.40
C ARG A 130 11.43 -12.17 9.79
N LEU A 131 10.24 -12.25 9.21
CA LEU A 131 9.11 -11.37 9.55
C LEU A 131 8.68 -11.57 11.01
N ASN A 132 8.62 -12.82 11.50
CA ASN A 132 8.31 -13.10 12.91
C ASN A 132 9.34 -12.49 13.85
N GLU A 133 10.63 -12.65 13.55
CA GLU A 133 11.72 -12.07 14.35
C GLU A 133 11.65 -10.54 14.39
N ALA A 134 11.50 -9.91 13.23
CA ALA A 134 11.37 -8.47 13.12
C ALA A 134 10.10 -7.96 13.82
N GLY A 135 8.95 -8.63 13.62
CA GLY A 135 7.69 -8.27 14.24
C GLY A 135 7.70 -8.40 15.76
N LYS A 136 8.37 -9.46 16.28
CA LYS A 136 8.57 -9.60 17.72
C LYS A 136 9.40 -8.45 18.31
N ALA A 137 10.50 -8.09 17.66
CA ALA A 137 11.35 -7.00 18.11
C ALA A 137 10.66 -5.63 17.99
N LEU A 138 9.85 -5.38 16.94
CA LEU A 138 9.04 -4.17 16.81
C LEU A 138 7.95 -4.07 17.88
N LYS A 139 7.33 -5.19 18.26
CA LYS A 139 6.34 -5.22 19.34
C LYS A 139 6.91 -4.74 20.67
N GLU A 140 8.19 -5.03 20.96
CA GLU A 140 8.90 -4.49 22.14
C GLU A 140 9.08 -2.96 22.07
N GLN A 141 8.97 -2.39 20.88
CA GLN A 141 8.99 -0.94 20.62
C GLN A 141 7.57 -0.37 20.44
N GLU A 142 6.51 -1.12 20.76
CA GLU A 142 5.10 -0.72 20.60
C GLU A 142 4.71 -0.41 19.14
N ILE A 143 5.42 -1.01 18.16
CA ILE A 143 5.14 -0.90 16.73
C ILE A 143 4.67 -2.26 16.20
N GLY A 144 3.58 -2.26 15.44
CA GLY A 144 3.10 -3.44 14.72
C GLY A 144 3.78 -3.61 13.35
N LEU A 145 4.13 -4.85 13.01
CA LEU A 145 4.61 -5.20 11.68
C LEU A 145 3.46 -5.68 10.81
N LEU A 146 3.32 -5.09 9.64
CA LEU A 146 2.39 -5.54 8.61
C LEU A 146 3.17 -6.01 7.37
N TYR A 147 2.63 -7.03 6.71
CA TYR A 147 3.10 -7.46 5.39
C TYR A 147 2.11 -7.01 4.32
N HIS A 148 2.60 -6.28 3.30
CA HIS A 148 1.84 -5.83 2.15
C HIS A 148 2.12 -6.73 0.95
N ASN A 149 1.06 -7.21 0.31
CA ASN A 149 1.13 -8.11 -0.84
C ASN A 149 1.04 -7.39 -2.18
N HIS A 150 1.63 -8.03 -3.18
CA HIS A 150 1.36 -7.81 -4.60
C HIS A 150 0.71 -9.07 -5.21
N ASN A 151 0.87 -9.27 -6.51
CA ASN A 151 0.40 -10.46 -7.20
C ASN A 151 1.42 -11.62 -7.21
N CYS A 152 2.70 -11.33 -6.95
CA CYS A 152 3.76 -12.34 -6.97
C CYS A 152 3.64 -13.37 -5.84
N GLU A 153 3.00 -13.04 -4.73
CA GLU A 153 2.73 -13.95 -3.61
C GLU A 153 1.68 -15.02 -3.95
N LEU A 154 0.96 -14.85 -5.05
CA LEU A 154 0.04 -15.88 -5.55
C LEU A 154 0.72 -16.96 -6.41
N ARG A 155 2.05 -16.89 -6.61
CA ARG A 155 2.79 -18.00 -7.21
C ARG A 155 2.67 -19.24 -6.34
N CYS A 156 2.35 -20.37 -7.00
CA CYS A 156 2.40 -21.68 -6.36
C CYS A 156 3.85 -22.12 -6.17
N THR A 157 4.13 -22.63 -4.99
CA THR A 157 5.40 -23.32 -4.70
C THR A 157 5.33 -24.78 -5.12
N GLU A 158 6.44 -25.50 -5.00
CA GLU A 158 6.53 -26.95 -5.23
C GLU A 158 5.61 -27.79 -4.34
N THR A 159 5.08 -27.21 -3.26
CA THR A 159 4.12 -27.87 -2.36
C THR A 159 2.68 -27.74 -2.81
N GLY A 160 2.40 -26.98 -3.87
CA GLY A 160 1.05 -26.69 -4.36
C GLY A 160 0.33 -25.55 -3.60
N LYS A 161 0.94 -25.01 -2.53
CA LYS A 161 0.45 -23.82 -1.85
C LYS A 161 1.02 -22.55 -2.49
N THR A 162 0.25 -21.48 -2.47
CA THR A 162 0.76 -20.15 -2.83
C THR A 162 1.70 -19.61 -1.76
N ALA A 163 2.63 -18.74 -2.15
CA ALA A 163 3.50 -18.07 -1.19
C ALA A 163 2.70 -17.28 -0.13
N TYR A 164 1.58 -16.68 -0.52
CA TYR A 164 0.73 -15.96 0.44
C TYR A 164 0.09 -16.88 1.48
N GLU A 165 -0.34 -18.09 1.08
CA GLU A 165 -0.84 -19.10 2.03
C GLU A 165 0.24 -19.48 3.04
N ILE A 166 1.47 -19.68 2.56
CA ILE A 166 2.60 -20.04 3.43
C ILE A 166 2.92 -18.88 4.39
N LEU A 167 2.94 -17.63 3.90
CA LEU A 167 3.16 -16.47 4.76
C LEU A 167 2.06 -16.36 5.84
N LEU A 168 0.79 -16.59 5.47
CA LEU A 168 -0.31 -16.55 6.42
C LEU A 168 -0.21 -17.65 7.48
N GLU A 169 0.22 -18.85 7.11
CA GLU A 169 0.32 -20.02 8.00
C GLU A 169 1.57 -20.00 8.88
N GLU A 170 2.72 -19.53 8.34
CA GLU A 170 4.03 -19.59 9.01
C GLU A 170 4.36 -18.32 9.81
N THR A 171 3.54 -17.27 9.70
CA THR A 171 3.70 -16.06 10.51
C THR A 171 2.81 -16.07 11.75
N ASP A 172 3.38 -15.68 12.90
CA ASP A 172 2.67 -15.59 14.17
C ASP A 172 1.78 -14.32 14.19
N PRO A 173 0.46 -14.44 14.38
CA PRO A 173 -0.46 -13.31 14.43
C PRO A 173 -0.20 -12.33 15.57
N GLN A 174 0.59 -12.72 16.58
CA GLN A 174 1.01 -11.79 17.63
C GLN A 174 2.09 -10.80 17.16
N TYR A 175 2.83 -11.14 16.11
CA TYR A 175 3.98 -10.37 15.64
C TYR A 175 3.79 -9.81 14.23
N VAL A 176 3.12 -10.56 13.34
CA VAL A 176 2.95 -10.19 11.94
C VAL A 176 1.47 -10.17 11.59
N ASN A 177 1.00 -9.05 11.09
CA ASN A 177 -0.33 -8.90 10.53
C ASN A 177 -0.22 -8.42 9.08
N PHE A 178 -1.33 -8.05 8.45
CA PHE A 178 -1.35 -7.77 7.02
C PHE A 178 -1.95 -6.40 6.71
N GLU A 179 -1.31 -5.73 5.77
CA GLU A 179 -1.92 -4.74 4.93
C GLU A 179 -2.28 -5.43 3.62
N PHE A 180 -3.56 -5.63 3.38
CA PHE A 180 -4.03 -6.40 2.23
C PHE A 180 -4.28 -5.48 1.03
N ASP A 181 -3.62 -5.76 -0.10
CA ASP A 181 -3.94 -5.12 -1.36
C ASP A 181 -4.88 -6.00 -2.19
N SER A 182 -6.13 -5.55 -2.31
CA SER A 182 -7.18 -6.26 -3.04
C SER A 182 -7.04 -6.14 -4.56
N TYR A 183 -6.45 -5.04 -5.06
CA TYR A 183 -6.28 -4.81 -6.49
C TYR A 183 -5.32 -5.84 -7.11
N TRP A 184 -4.16 -6.05 -6.48
CA TRP A 184 -3.16 -6.99 -7.00
C TRP A 184 -3.64 -8.44 -6.99
N PHE A 185 -4.48 -8.82 -6.03
CA PHE A 185 -5.09 -10.14 -6.01
C PHE A 185 -6.13 -10.31 -7.12
N ALA A 186 -6.98 -9.31 -7.34
CA ALA A 186 -7.92 -9.31 -8.47
C ALA A 186 -7.20 -9.29 -9.83
N GLU A 187 -6.07 -8.57 -9.95
CA GLU A 187 -5.24 -8.53 -11.16
C GLU A 187 -4.65 -9.90 -11.49
N ALA A 188 -4.30 -10.69 -10.47
CA ALA A 188 -3.84 -12.08 -10.63
C ALA A 188 -4.98 -13.10 -10.82
N GLY A 189 -6.24 -12.67 -10.82
CA GLY A 189 -7.39 -13.55 -10.98
C GLY A 189 -7.87 -14.25 -9.71
N ALA A 190 -7.36 -13.87 -8.54
CA ALA A 190 -7.84 -14.38 -7.26
C ALA A 190 -9.07 -13.58 -6.78
N ASP A 191 -9.92 -14.20 -5.97
CA ASP A 191 -11.05 -13.54 -5.31
C ASP A 191 -10.59 -12.75 -4.07
N PRO A 192 -10.54 -11.41 -4.10
CA PRO A 192 -10.09 -10.64 -2.95
C PRO A 192 -11.02 -10.76 -1.74
N LEU A 193 -12.32 -10.98 -1.95
CA LEU A 193 -13.28 -11.16 -0.85
C LEU A 193 -13.00 -12.44 -0.06
N TYR A 194 -12.66 -13.53 -0.76
CA TYR A 194 -12.23 -14.77 -0.12
C TYR A 194 -11.01 -14.54 0.78
N TRP A 195 -10.01 -13.80 0.28
CA TRP A 195 -8.79 -13.55 1.03
C TRP A 195 -8.99 -12.61 2.22
N MET A 196 -9.82 -11.57 2.09
CA MET A 196 -10.18 -10.71 3.23
C MET A 196 -10.88 -11.50 4.34
N LYS A 197 -11.79 -12.43 3.99
CA LYS A 197 -12.41 -13.33 4.96
C LYS A 197 -11.39 -14.26 5.64
N ARG A 198 -10.46 -14.80 4.87
CA ARG A 198 -9.41 -15.70 5.37
C ARG A 198 -8.41 -14.99 6.29
N LEU A 199 -8.06 -13.74 6.00
CA LEU A 199 -7.22 -12.90 6.85
C LEU A 199 -7.91 -12.54 8.17
N GLY A 200 -9.21 -12.26 8.12
CA GLY A 200 -9.98 -11.89 9.30
C GLY A 200 -9.37 -10.69 10.03
N CYS A 201 -9.29 -10.75 11.35
CA CYS A 201 -8.73 -9.67 12.19
C CYS A 201 -7.21 -9.42 12.01
N ARG A 202 -6.52 -10.28 11.25
CA ARG A 202 -5.12 -10.04 10.86
C ARG A 202 -4.99 -8.98 9.77
N MET A 203 -6.05 -8.64 9.04
CA MET A 203 -6.07 -7.52 8.10
C MET A 203 -6.23 -6.20 8.89
N LYS A 204 -5.14 -5.48 9.12
CA LYS A 204 -5.14 -4.22 9.86
C LYS A 204 -5.37 -3.02 8.96
N LEU A 205 -4.74 -3.01 7.79
CA LEU A 205 -4.87 -1.99 6.77
C LEU A 205 -5.30 -2.63 5.44
N TRP A 206 -5.93 -1.84 4.59
CA TRP A 206 -6.42 -2.28 3.30
C TRP A 206 -6.05 -1.29 2.21
N HIS A 207 -5.24 -1.72 1.24
CA HIS A 207 -5.07 -0.99 0.00
C HIS A 207 -6.25 -1.23 -0.92
N VAL A 208 -7.02 -0.17 -1.12
CA VAL A 208 -8.21 -0.16 -1.97
C VAL A 208 -7.87 0.44 -3.33
N GLY A 209 -8.14 -0.31 -4.38
CA GLY A 209 -8.06 0.10 -5.77
C GLY A 209 -9.27 -0.41 -6.53
N ASP A 210 -9.58 0.20 -7.67
CA ASP A 210 -10.58 -0.31 -8.60
C ASP A 210 -9.93 -0.66 -9.93
N ARG A 211 -10.53 -1.57 -10.66
CA ARG A 211 -10.01 -2.12 -11.90
C ARG A 211 -11.05 -2.02 -13.00
N GLY A 212 -10.66 -1.50 -14.14
CA GLY A 212 -11.59 -1.35 -15.25
C GLY A 212 -10.91 -0.94 -16.54
N SER A 213 -11.71 -0.62 -17.53
CA SER A 213 -11.22 -0.15 -18.83
C SER A 213 -11.64 1.30 -19.04
N ARG A 214 -10.67 2.16 -19.36
CA ARG A 214 -10.93 3.56 -19.71
C ARG A 214 -10.97 3.69 -21.23
N VAL A 215 -12.17 3.70 -21.78
CA VAL A 215 -12.40 3.85 -23.23
C VAL A 215 -13.38 5.00 -23.46
N SER A 216 -13.03 5.92 -24.35
CA SER A 216 -13.93 6.96 -24.83
C SER A 216 -14.47 6.59 -26.22
N GLY A 217 -15.79 6.45 -26.34
CA GLY A 217 -16.46 6.09 -27.58
C GLY A 217 -16.48 4.57 -27.88
N ALA A 218 -16.77 4.21 -29.12
CA ALA A 218 -16.82 2.82 -29.55
C ALA A 218 -15.42 2.23 -29.68
N ALA A 219 -15.18 1.10 -29.01
CA ALA A 219 -13.92 0.37 -29.14
C ALA A 219 -13.84 -0.35 -30.49
N MET A 220 -12.64 -0.41 -31.07
CA MET A 220 -12.41 -1.14 -32.33
C MET A 220 -12.54 -2.66 -32.19
N THR A 221 -12.37 -3.19 -30.99
CA THR A 221 -12.49 -4.62 -30.67
C THR A 221 -13.26 -4.82 -29.37
N PRO A 222 -13.90 -5.99 -29.16
CA PRO A 222 -14.58 -6.27 -27.90
C PRO A 222 -13.61 -6.59 -26.72
N ILE A 223 -12.32 -6.66 -26.99
CA ILE A 223 -11.27 -6.95 -25.98
C ILE A 223 -10.65 -5.63 -25.52
N LEU A 224 -10.94 -5.25 -24.28
CA LEU A 224 -10.43 -4.04 -23.68
C LEU A 224 -9.30 -4.37 -22.71
N LYS A 225 -8.28 -3.52 -22.68
CA LYS A 225 -7.24 -3.59 -21.65
C LYS A 225 -7.80 -3.04 -20.33
N SER A 226 -7.72 -3.84 -19.28
CA SER A 226 -8.02 -3.39 -17.93
C SER A 226 -6.78 -2.80 -17.26
N ASP A 227 -6.99 -1.81 -16.40
CA ASP A 227 -5.98 -1.19 -15.56
C ASP A 227 -6.64 -0.58 -14.31
N SER A 228 -5.87 0.06 -13.42
CA SER A 228 -6.44 0.80 -12.31
C SER A 228 -7.27 1.99 -12.81
N VAL A 229 -8.38 2.23 -12.14
CA VAL A 229 -9.29 3.36 -12.36
C VAL A 229 -9.73 3.92 -11.02
N GLU A 230 -10.39 5.09 -11.02
CA GLU A 230 -10.93 5.71 -9.79
C GLU A 230 -12.00 4.82 -9.16
N LEU A 231 -12.06 4.80 -7.83
CA LEU A 231 -13.00 3.97 -7.07
C LEU A 231 -14.45 4.20 -7.52
N GLY A 232 -15.17 3.12 -7.76
CA GLY A 232 -16.55 3.13 -8.23
C GLY A 232 -16.72 3.34 -9.73
N THR A 233 -15.63 3.42 -10.50
CA THR A 233 -15.69 3.53 -11.96
C THR A 233 -15.25 2.27 -12.69
N GLY A 234 -14.78 1.28 -11.95
CA GLY A 234 -14.35 -0.02 -12.43
C GLY A 234 -15.37 -1.14 -12.23
N ASN A 235 -14.86 -2.34 -12.04
CA ASN A 235 -15.67 -3.55 -11.93
C ASN A 235 -15.28 -4.45 -10.75
N MET A 236 -14.49 -3.95 -9.81
CA MET A 236 -14.24 -4.68 -8.58
C MET A 236 -15.48 -4.64 -7.66
N PRO A 237 -15.74 -5.69 -6.87
CA PRO A 237 -16.90 -5.74 -5.97
C PRO A 237 -16.67 -4.88 -4.72
N LEU A 238 -16.37 -3.59 -4.90
CA LEU A 238 -15.89 -2.68 -3.86
C LEU A 238 -16.83 -2.58 -2.65
N ASP A 239 -18.16 -2.59 -2.88
CA ASP A 239 -19.13 -2.53 -1.78
C ASP A 239 -19.04 -3.78 -0.88
N ALA A 240 -18.88 -4.97 -1.46
CA ALA A 240 -18.70 -6.20 -0.69
C ALA A 240 -17.34 -6.23 0.05
N LEU A 241 -16.28 -5.71 -0.58
CA LEU A 241 -14.96 -5.59 0.05
C LEU A 241 -15.00 -4.59 1.22
N MET A 242 -15.71 -3.47 1.06
CA MET A 242 -15.89 -2.45 2.09
C MET A 242 -16.62 -3.02 3.32
N GLU A 243 -17.73 -3.74 3.09
CA GLU A 243 -18.46 -4.39 4.17
C GLU A 243 -17.59 -5.44 4.89
N GLN A 244 -16.80 -6.21 4.14
CA GLN A 244 -15.88 -7.18 4.75
C GLN A 244 -14.78 -6.47 5.56
N ALA A 245 -14.22 -5.37 5.06
CA ALA A 245 -13.23 -4.59 5.79
C ALA A 245 -13.78 -4.06 7.14
N LYS A 246 -15.03 -3.58 7.15
CA LYS A 246 -15.72 -3.18 8.38
C LYS A 246 -15.92 -4.36 9.34
N GLN A 247 -16.37 -5.52 8.83
CA GLN A 247 -16.60 -6.71 9.66
C GLN A 247 -15.34 -7.21 10.37
N VAL A 248 -14.18 -7.14 9.72
CA VAL A 248 -12.90 -7.54 10.32
C VAL A 248 -12.23 -6.41 11.11
N GLN A 249 -12.90 -5.26 11.25
CA GLN A 249 -12.41 -4.09 11.97
C GLN A 249 -11.09 -3.55 11.39
N CYS A 250 -10.99 -3.52 10.04
CA CYS A 250 -9.88 -2.90 9.36
C CYS A 250 -9.79 -1.42 9.76
N GLU A 251 -8.59 -0.94 10.08
CA GLU A 251 -8.40 0.38 10.67
C GLU A 251 -8.42 1.50 9.64
N ALA A 252 -7.87 1.25 8.44
CA ALA A 252 -7.87 2.22 7.36
C ALA A 252 -8.07 1.58 5.98
N ALA A 253 -8.82 2.27 5.11
CA ALA A 253 -8.85 2.05 3.67
C ALA A 253 -7.92 3.07 3.02
N ILE A 254 -6.88 2.61 2.37
CA ILE A 254 -5.80 3.42 1.80
C ILE A 254 -5.89 3.33 0.29
N LEU A 255 -6.21 4.44 -0.36
CA LEU A 255 -6.25 4.49 -1.82
C LEU A 255 -4.86 4.32 -2.39
N GLU A 256 -4.69 3.32 -3.26
CA GLU A 256 -3.49 3.16 -4.07
C GLU A 256 -3.83 2.93 -5.54
N SER A 257 -3.20 3.71 -6.42
CA SER A 257 -3.17 3.45 -7.86
C SER A 257 -1.86 3.96 -8.44
N HIS A 258 -1.24 3.16 -9.30
CA HIS A 258 0.11 3.47 -9.79
C HIS A 258 0.11 4.27 -11.09
N ARG A 259 -0.98 4.26 -11.83
CA ARG A 259 -1.09 4.82 -13.18
C ARG A 259 -2.54 4.88 -13.65
N ASN A 260 -2.72 5.26 -14.89
CA ASN A 260 -4.03 5.35 -15.56
C ASN A 260 -5.01 6.33 -14.88
N TRP A 261 -4.45 7.37 -14.24
CA TRP A 261 -5.24 8.41 -13.61
C TRP A 261 -6.03 9.21 -14.64
N ILE A 262 -7.21 9.68 -14.27
CA ILE A 262 -7.99 10.59 -15.10
C ILE A 262 -7.15 11.83 -15.42
N ASP A 263 -7.17 12.28 -16.67
CA ASP A 263 -6.36 13.40 -17.19
C ASP A 263 -4.87 13.28 -16.86
N LYS A 264 -4.37 12.08 -16.55
CA LYS A 264 -2.99 11.82 -16.08
C LYS A 264 -2.64 12.57 -14.79
N ASP A 265 -3.65 12.91 -13.99
CA ASP A 265 -3.51 13.72 -12.77
C ASP A 265 -3.87 12.88 -11.53
N PRO A 266 -2.89 12.49 -10.68
CA PRO A 266 -3.16 11.71 -9.49
C PRO A 266 -3.98 12.48 -8.44
N VAL A 267 -3.93 13.83 -8.43
CA VAL A 267 -4.72 14.63 -7.50
C VAL A 267 -6.19 14.61 -7.90
N LYS A 268 -6.50 14.74 -9.18
CA LYS A 268 -7.89 14.56 -9.66
C LYS A 268 -8.40 13.15 -9.39
N SER A 269 -7.56 12.14 -9.61
CA SER A 269 -7.89 10.74 -9.37
C SER A 269 -8.25 10.49 -7.90
N LEU A 270 -7.43 10.97 -6.95
CA LEU A 270 -7.74 10.83 -5.52
C LEU A 270 -9.00 11.58 -5.11
N GLN A 271 -9.27 12.77 -5.69
CA GLN A 271 -10.50 13.54 -5.39
C GLN A 271 -11.77 12.84 -5.88
N LEU A 272 -11.71 12.18 -7.03
CA LEU A 272 -12.83 11.36 -7.53
C LEU A 272 -13.04 10.12 -6.67
N SER A 273 -11.96 9.41 -6.33
CA SER A 273 -12.00 8.23 -5.46
C SER A 273 -12.49 8.57 -4.05
N ALA A 274 -12.19 9.77 -3.56
CA ALA A 274 -12.67 10.25 -2.26
C ALA A 274 -14.21 10.28 -2.17
N LYS A 275 -14.92 10.57 -3.26
CA LYS A 275 -16.40 10.57 -3.28
C LYS A 275 -16.94 9.20 -2.89
N TYR A 276 -16.38 8.14 -3.49
CA TYR A 276 -16.75 6.77 -3.17
C TYR A 276 -16.50 6.44 -1.68
N LEU A 277 -15.30 6.78 -1.18
CA LEU A 277 -14.94 6.50 0.21
C LEU A 277 -15.78 7.29 1.22
N ASN A 278 -16.06 8.58 0.95
CA ASN A 278 -16.83 9.43 1.85
C ASN A 278 -18.29 8.99 2.02
N GLU A 279 -18.85 8.26 1.04
CA GLU A 279 -20.20 7.72 1.12
C GLU A 279 -20.26 6.38 1.89
N ARG A 280 -19.13 5.69 2.05
CA ARG A 280 -19.09 4.27 2.49
C ARG A 280 -18.26 3.99 3.73
N VAL A 281 -17.35 4.89 4.13
CA VAL A 281 -16.49 4.74 5.32
C VAL A 281 -16.99 5.50 6.57
#